data_f8c885c0fd70f3797d2713b4699210d2
#
_entry.id   f8c885c0fd70f3797d2713b4699210d2
#
_cell.length_a   1.000
_cell.length_b   1.000
_cell.length_c   1.000
_cell.angle_alpha   90.00
_cell.angle_beta   90.00
_cell.angle_gamma   90.00
#
_symmetry.space_group_name_H-M   'P 1'
#
loop_
_entity.id
_entity.type
_entity.pdbx_description
1 polymer ?
#
loop_
_entity_poly.entity_id
_entity_poly.type
_entity_poly.pdbx_seq_one_letter_code
_entity_poly.pdbx_strand_id
1 'polypeptide(L)'
;TPGWDCHGLPIENAIEKKHGRNLPRDEMQARGRAFATEQIAQQLVDFQRLGVLGEWDNPYKTMNFASEAGQLRALKKVMERGFVYRGLKPVYWCFDCASSLAEFEIEYQDKKSQTLDVAFKAHAPAQLAAAFGLSTLAKDAFAVIWTTTAWTLPANQALNLNPELPYALVDTERGLFVVAETLVGACLARWGLSGEVLAVVPGEKLGGLEFEHPLYDTDPGYRRLSPVYLADYATASDGTGIVHSAPAYGVEDFNSCVAHGMKYEDILNPVQGNGRYEEALALFGGMNIWKACPVIIDTLREAGRLMATQEITHSYPHCWRHKTPVIYRAAAQWFVRMDEGEGV
;
A
#
# COMPACT_ATOMS: atom_id res chain seq x y z
N THR A 1 6.82 -23.81 -35.20
CA THR A 1 8.05 -23.87 -34.38
C THR A 1 7.69 -23.85 -32.94
N PRO A 2 8.04 -24.83 -32.13
CA PRO A 2 7.84 -24.80 -30.69
C PRO A 2 8.71 -23.72 -30.04
N GLY A 3 8.32 -23.22 -28.88
CA GLY A 3 9.05 -22.20 -28.17
C GLY A 3 8.96 -22.31 -26.65
N TRP A 4 9.97 -21.78 -25.97
CA TRP A 4 10.05 -21.73 -24.52
C TRP A 4 10.38 -20.33 -24.03
N ASP A 5 9.63 -19.89 -23.02
CA ASP A 5 10.01 -18.76 -22.17
C ASP A 5 10.98 -19.28 -21.09
N CYS A 6 12.17 -18.69 -21.06
CA CYS A 6 13.31 -19.20 -20.30
C CYS A 6 13.76 -18.27 -19.17
N HIS A 7 12.96 -17.27 -18.82
CA HIS A 7 13.30 -16.27 -17.81
C HIS A 7 12.26 -16.19 -16.69
N GLY A 8 12.60 -15.45 -15.67
CA GLY A 8 11.68 -15.00 -14.64
C GLY A 8 11.72 -15.78 -13.34
N LEU A 9 10.89 -15.35 -12.41
CA LEU A 9 10.85 -15.81 -11.02
C LEU A 9 10.68 -17.33 -10.82
N PRO A 10 9.98 -18.11 -11.65
CA PRO A 10 9.93 -19.56 -11.47
C PRO A 10 11.29 -20.21 -11.51
N ILE A 11 12.17 -19.76 -12.40
CA ILE A 11 13.55 -20.26 -12.54
C ILE A 11 14.41 -19.76 -11.38
N GLU A 12 14.35 -18.46 -11.08
CA GLU A 12 15.11 -17.83 -10.01
C GLU A 12 14.78 -18.46 -8.66
N ASN A 13 13.50 -18.62 -8.33
CA ASN A 13 13.04 -19.27 -7.10
C ASN A 13 13.52 -20.74 -6.99
N ALA A 14 13.56 -21.47 -8.10
CA ALA A 14 14.08 -22.84 -8.08
C ALA A 14 15.59 -22.88 -7.77
N ILE A 15 16.34 -21.93 -8.33
CA ILE A 15 17.79 -21.78 -8.05
C ILE A 15 18.00 -21.34 -6.59
N GLU A 16 17.26 -20.35 -6.10
CA GLU A 16 17.36 -19.87 -4.72
C GLU A 16 17.05 -20.95 -3.69
N LYS A 17 16.02 -21.77 -3.91
CA LYS A 17 15.70 -22.91 -3.05
C LYS A 17 16.84 -23.90 -2.93
N LYS A 18 17.57 -24.12 -4.03
CA LYS A 18 18.64 -25.10 -4.09
C LYS A 18 19.99 -24.56 -3.59
N HIS A 19 20.27 -23.28 -3.81
CA HIS A 19 21.60 -22.68 -3.63
C HIS A 19 21.63 -21.48 -2.68
N GLY A 20 20.47 -21.01 -2.18
CA GLY A 20 20.35 -19.82 -1.33
C GLY A 20 20.18 -18.52 -2.13
N ARG A 21 19.79 -17.45 -1.43
CA ARG A 21 19.42 -16.15 -2.03
C ARG A 21 20.60 -15.22 -2.34
N ASN A 22 21.80 -15.53 -1.87
CA ASN A 22 22.94 -14.62 -1.94
C ASN A 22 23.98 -15.04 -3.01
N LEU A 23 23.51 -15.58 -4.13
CA LEU A 23 24.40 -15.91 -5.25
C LEU A 23 24.90 -14.63 -5.94
N PRO A 24 26.17 -14.60 -6.40
CA PRO A 24 26.63 -13.59 -7.34
C PRO A 24 25.73 -13.56 -8.59
N ARG A 25 25.59 -12.38 -9.19
CA ARG A 25 24.66 -12.18 -10.32
C ARG A 25 24.98 -13.05 -11.54
N ASP A 26 26.26 -13.15 -11.88
CA ASP A 26 26.75 -13.98 -12.97
C ASP A 26 26.51 -15.47 -12.73
N GLU A 27 26.70 -15.92 -11.50
CA GLU A 27 26.41 -17.29 -11.09
C GLU A 27 24.92 -17.60 -11.14
N MET A 28 24.06 -16.70 -10.67
CA MET A 28 22.61 -16.83 -10.76
C MET A 28 22.16 -16.96 -12.22
N GLN A 29 22.69 -16.12 -13.12
CA GLN A 29 22.39 -16.18 -14.55
C GLN A 29 22.85 -17.48 -15.20
N ALA A 30 24.06 -17.94 -14.91
CA ALA A 30 24.59 -19.19 -15.45
C ALA A 30 23.76 -20.40 -15.00
N ARG A 31 23.41 -20.46 -13.70
CA ARG A 31 22.56 -21.53 -13.14
C ARG A 31 21.15 -21.47 -13.70
N GLY A 32 20.58 -20.28 -13.88
CA GLY A 32 19.27 -20.09 -14.49
C GLY A 32 19.20 -20.64 -15.92
N ARG A 33 20.21 -20.32 -16.76
CA ARG A 33 20.32 -20.87 -18.13
C ARG A 33 20.48 -22.38 -18.13
N ALA A 34 21.29 -22.94 -17.24
CA ALA A 34 21.48 -24.39 -17.12
C ALA A 34 20.18 -25.08 -16.71
N PHE A 35 19.47 -24.56 -15.71
CA PHE A 35 18.19 -25.08 -15.26
C PHE A 35 17.13 -25.03 -16.37
N ALA A 36 16.99 -23.88 -17.06
CA ALA A 36 16.05 -23.75 -18.17
C ALA A 36 16.37 -24.75 -19.30
N THR A 37 17.65 -24.97 -19.62
CA THR A 37 18.08 -25.95 -20.63
C THR A 37 17.66 -27.37 -20.23
N GLU A 38 17.83 -27.75 -18.96
CA GLU A 38 17.43 -29.06 -18.45
C GLU A 38 15.92 -29.25 -18.55
N GLN A 39 15.13 -28.24 -18.12
CA GLN A 39 13.68 -28.29 -18.18
C GLN A 39 13.15 -28.38 -19.62
N ILE A 40 13.75 -27.65 -20.55
CA ILE A 40 13.41 -27.74 -21.99
C ILE A 40 13.63 -29.15 -22.50
N ALA A 41 14.76 -29.78 -22.16
CA ALA A 41 15.07 -31.13 -22.63
C ALA A 41 14.05 -32.16 -22.13
N GLN A 42 13.60 -32.05 -20.86
CA GLN A 42 12.58 -32.91 -20.28
C GLN A 42 11.22 -32.69 -20.97
N GLN A 43 10.76 -31.47 -21.06
CA GLN A 43 9.47 -31.11 -21.66
C GLN A 43 9.41 -31.48 -23.15
N LEU A 44 10.51 -31.35 -23.88
CA LEU A 44 10.59 -31.73 -25.29
C LEU A 44 10.26 -33.22 -25.49
N VAL A 45 10.84 -34.10 -24.66
CA VAL A 45 10.54 -35.53 -24.68
C VAL A 45 9.06 -35.81 -24.38
N ASP A 46 8.50 -35.12 -23.39
CA ASP A 46 7.10 -35.28 -23.01
C ASP A 46 6.14 -34.81 -24.11
N PHE A 47 6.38 -33.66 -24.72
CA PHE A 47 5.58 -33.16 -25.84
C PHE A 47 5.62 -34.07 -27.07
N GLN A 48 6.80 -34.59 -27.41
CA GLN A 48 6.92 -35.58 -28.49
C GLN A 48 6.17 -36.87 -28.20
N ARG A 49 6.24 -37.35 -26.96
CA ARG A 49 5.47 -38.53 -26.49
C ARG A 49 3.95 -38.31 -26.58
N LEU A 50 3.49 -37.07 -26.31
CA LEU A 50 2.06 -36.70 -26.46
C LEU A 50 1.62 -36.54 -27.92
N GLY A 51 2.52 -36.74 -28.89
CA GLY A 51 2.23 -36.65 -30.31
C GLY A 51 2.18 -35.22 -30.87
N VAL A 52 2.71 -34.27 -30.14
CA VAL A 52 2.80 -32.88 -30.63
C VAL A 52 3.80 -32.81 -31.78
N LEU A 53 3.35 -32.38 -32.94
CA LEU A 53 4.19 -32.21 -34.11
C LEU A 53 4.81 -30.83 -34.14
N GLY A 54 6.09 -30.74 -34.49
CA GLY A 54 6.84 -29.49 -34.55
C GLY A 54 8.26 -29.66 -35.05
N GLU A 55 8.90 -28.54 -35.34
CA GLU A 55 10.34 -28.47 -35.69
C GLU A 55 11.18 -28.43 -34.39
N TRP A 56 11.43 -29.59 -33.83
CA TRP A 56 12.06 -29.75 -32.52
C TRP A 56 13.57 -29.48 -32.51
N ASP A 57 14.22 -29.56 -33.68
CA ASP A 57 15.66 -29.36 -33.79
C ASP A 57 16.09 -27.89 -33.72
N ASN A 58 15.15 -26.98 -34.02
CA ASN A 58 15.42 -25.54 -33.99
C ASN A 58 14.28 -24.76 -33.28
N PRO A 59 14.06 -25.00 -31.99
CA PRO A 59 13.00 -24.33 -31.24
C PRO A 59 13.36 -22.86 -30.95
N TYR A 60 12.35 -22.02 -30.84
CA TYR A 60 12.51 -20.69 -30.33
C TYR A 60 12.74 -20.72 -28.80
N LYS A 61 13.79 -20.03 -28.32
CA LYS A 61 14.09 -19.89 -26.89
C LYS A 61 14.34 -18.43 -26.58
N THR A 62 13.59 -17.88 -25.60
CA THR A 62 13.74 -16.46 -25.21
C THR A 62 15.14 -16.17 -24.68
N MET A 63 15.85 -17.17 -24.11
CA MET A 63 17.22 -17.04 -23.61
C MET A 63 18.32 -17.10 -24.72
N ASN A 64 17.95 -17.29 -25.99
CA ASN A 64 18.93 -17.20 -27.07
C ASN A 64 19.45 -15.77 -27.19
N PHE A 65 20.76 -15.57 -27.30
CA PHE A 65 21.35 -14.22 -27.33
C PHE A 65 20.79 -13.33 -28.45
N ALA A 66 20.39 -13.91 -29.58
CA ALA A 66 19.73 -13.16 -30.65
C ALA A 66 18.33 -12.65 -30.22
N SER A 67 17.58 -13.44 -29.46
CA SER A 67 16.27 -13.06 -28.92
C SER A 67 16.41 -11.96 -27.85
N GLU A 68 17.33 -12.12 -26.91
CA GLU A 68 17.61 -11.12 -25.89
C GLU A 68 18.06 -9.79 -26.50
N ALA A 69 18.98 -9.84 -27.47
CA ALA A 69 19.42 -8.64 -28.19
C ALA A 69 18.29 -7.99 -29.01
N GLY A 70 17.37 -8.80 -29.56
CA GLY A 70 16.18 -8.32 -30.27
C GLY A 70 15.23 -7.55 -29.35
N GLN A 71 14.97 -8.09 -28.15
CA GLN A 71 14.14 -7.44 -27.13
C GLN A 71 14.76 -6.10 -26.68
N LEU A 72 16.06 -6.06 -26.42
CA LEU A 72 16.75 -4.82 -26.04
C LEU A 72 16.71 -3.76 -27.15
N ARG A 73 16.83 -4.17 -28.41
CA ARG A 73 16.70 -3.23 -29.55
C ARG A 73 15.29 -2.70 -29.70
N ALA A 74 14.27 -3.52 -29.42
CA ALA A 74 12.88 -3.07 -29.44
C ALA A 74 12.62 -2.07 -28.28
N LEU A 75 13.03 -2.41 -27.06
CA LEU A 75 12.92 -1.51 -25.90
C LEU A 75 13.65 -0.18 -26.16
N LYS A 76 14.86 -0.22 -26.73
CA LYS A 76 15.59 0.99 -27.10
C LYS A 76 14.76 1.93 -27.97
N LYS A 77 14.07 1.40 -28.99
CA LYS A 77 13.20 2.23 -29.86
C LYS A 77 12.03 2.87 -29.09
N VAL A 78 11.44 2.16 -28.12
CA VAL A 78 10.38 2.70 -27.28
C VAL A 78 10.92 3.81 -26.37
N MET A 79 12.12 3.62 -25.82
CA MET A 79 12.82 4.64 -25.02
C MET A 79 13.17 5.88 -25.84
N GLU A 80 13.71 5.71 -27.05
CA GLU A 80 14.06 6.82 -27.96
C GLU A 80 12.87 7.67 -28.34
N ARG A 81 11.66 7.11 -28.35
CA ARG A 81 10.40 7.82 -28.55
C ARG A 81 9.84 8.51 -27.32
N GLY A 82 10.50 8.38 -26.17
CA GLY A 82 10.11 9.03 -24.91
C GLY A 82 8.96 8.36 -24.15
N PHE A 83 8.53 7.15 -24.55
CA PHE A 83 7.45 6.45 -23.86
C PHE A 83 7.88 5.80 -22.55
N VAL A 84 9.16 5.47 -22.40
CA VAL A 84 9.68 4.84 -21.18
C VAL A 84 10.16 5.91 -20.21
N TYR A 85 9.67 5.84 -18.99
CA TYR A 85 10.09 6.73 -17.91
C TYR A 85 10.29 5.98 -16.60
N ARG A 86 11.08 6.54 -15.70
CA ARG A 86 11.24 6.05 -14.35
C ARG A 86 10.33 6.85 -13.41
N GLY A 87 9.54 6.17 -12.61
CA GLY A 87 8.62 6.79 -11.68
C GLY A 87 8.51 6.03 -10.36
N LEU A 88 7.83 6.64 -9.40
CA LEU A 88 7.45 6.03 -8.13
C LEU A 88 5.94 5.85 -8.13
N LYS A 89 5.47 4.64 -7.92
CA LYS A 89 4.05 4.34 -7.72
C LYS A 89 3.88 3.19 -6.72
N PRO A 90 2.80 3.13 -5.95
CA PRO A 90 2.43 1.92 -5.21
C PRO A 90 2.14 0.78 -6.20
N VAL A 91 2.82 -0.32 -6.01
CA VAL A 91 2.65 -1.57 -6.78
C VAL A 91 2.48 -2.72 -5.82
N TYR A 92 1.82 -3.80 -6.26
CA TYR A 92 1.80 -5.03 -5.47
C TYR A 92 3.22 -5.53 -5.27
N TRP A 93 3.56 -5.83 -4.03
CA TRP A 93 4.90 -6.26 -3.62
C TRP A 93 4.83 -7.52 -2.78
N CYS A 94 5.54 -8.55 -3.20
CA CYS A 94 5.69 -9.79 -2.45
C CYS A 94 7.06 -9.83 -1.78
N PHE A 95 7.11 -10.02 -0.46
CA PHE A 95 8.35 -10.08 0.30
C PHE A 95 9.16 -11.36 0.01
N ASP A 96 8.47 -12.44 -0.33
CA ASP A 96 9.10 -13.72 -0.67
C ASP A 96 9.66 -13.74 -2.08
N CYS A 97 8.99 -13.09 -3.04
CA CYS A 97 9.55 -12.85 -4.37
C CYS A 97 10.65 -11.78 -4.36
N ALA A 98 10.65 -10.89 -3.34
CA ALA A 98 11.44 -9.66 -3.30
C ALA A 98 11.24 -8.79 -4.56
N SER A 99 10.02 -8.78 -5.10
CA SER A 99 9.67 -8.15 -6.37
C SER A 99 8.24 -7.61 -6.38
N SER A 100 7.98 -6.69 -7.30
CA SER A 100 6.63 -6.31 -7.68
C SER A 100 5.92 -7.47 -8.41
N LEU A 101 4.59 -7.46 -8.33
CA LEU A 101 3.72 -8.42 -9.00
C LEU A 101 2.73 -7.67 -9.90
N ALA A 102 2.38 -8.27 -11.03
CA ALA A 102 1.29 -7.83 -11.85
C ALA A 102 -0.07 -8.22 -11.20
N GLU A 103 -1.15 -7.55 -11.60
CA GLU A 103 -2.48 -7.80 -11.03
C GLU A 103 -2.95 -9.25 -11.22
N PHE A 104 -2.68 -9.87 -12.37
CA PHE A 104 -3.03 -11.27 -12.63
C PHE A 104 -2.17 -12.29 -11.85
N GLU A 105 -1.15 -11.83 -11.13
CA GLU A 105 -0.32 -12.66 -10.22
C GLU A 105 -0.83 -12.59 -8.77
N ILE A 106 -1.96 -11.94 -8.54
CA ILE A 106 -2.60 -11.79 -7.24
C ILE A 106 -3.80 -12.74 -7.14
N GLU A 107 -3.85 -13.47 -6.05
CA GLU A 107 -5.00 -14.28 -5.63
C GLU A 107 -5.59 -13.69 -4.34
N TYR A 108 -6.89 -13.72 -4.21
CA TYR A 108 -7.55 -13.24 -2.99
C TYR A 108 -7.89 -14.43 -2.09
N GLN A 109 -7.55 -14.31 -0.81
CA GLN A 109 -7.82 -15.31 0.22
C GLN A 109 -8.34 -14.61 1.47
N ASP A 110 -9.16 -15.31 2.26
CA ASP A 110 -9.64 -14.79 3.53
C ASP A 110 -8.49 -14.66 4.53
N LYS A 111 -8.41 -13.50 5.16
CA LYS A 111 -7.42 -13.18 6.17
C LYS A 111 -8.09 -12.54 7.38
N LYS A 112 -7.70 -12.97 8.57
CA LYS A 112 -8.04 -12.30 9.81
C LYS A 112 -7.15 -11.10 10.03
N SER A 113 -7.76 -9.96 10.31
CA SER A 113 -7.07 -8.71 10.64
C SER A 113 -7.76 -8.02 11.80
N GLN A 114 -7.02 -7.18 12.52
CA GLN A 114 -7.60 -6.29 13.50
C GLN A 114 -7.94 -4.95 12.84
N THR A 115 -9.14 -4.48 13.05
CA THR A 115 -9.52 -3.10 12.72
C THR A 115 -9.11 -2.18 13.86
N LEU A 116 -8.81 -0.94 13.55
CA LEU A 116 -8.47 0.08 14.51
C LEU A 116 -9.26 1.34 14.21
N ASP A 117 -9.86 1.91 15.26
CA ASP A 117 -10.35 3.28 15.29
C ASP A 117 -9.28 4.12 15.99
N VAL A 118 -8.69 5.09 15.28
CA VAL A 118 -7.56 5.88 15.81
C VAL A 118 -7.85 7.36 15.75
N ALA A 119 -7.64 8.04 16.89
CA ALA A 119 -7.91 9.46 17.06
C ALA A 119 -6.68 10.32 16.72
N PHE A 120 -6.86 11.26 15.80
CA PHE A 120 -5.90 12.29 15.41
C PHE A 120 -6.33 13.61 16.02
N LYS A 121 -5.49 14.22 16.86
CA LYS A 121 -5.81 15.45 17.57
C LYS A 121 -5.79 16.65 16.62
N ALA A 122 -6.78 17.54 16.72
CA ALA A 122 -6.81 18.78 15.98
C ALA A 122 -5.61 19.67 16.36
N HIS A 123 -4.79 20.05 15.39
CA HIS A 123 -3.61 20.90 15.62
C HIS A 123 -4.02 22.35 15.91
N ALA A 124 -5.05 22.85 15.22
CA ALA A 124 -5.59 24.19 15.37
C ALA A 124 -7.07 24.15 15.78
N PRO A 125 -7.40 23.97 17.07
CA PRO A 125 -8.78 23.83 17.54
C PRO A 125 -9.68 24.99 17.15
N ALA A 126 -9.16 26.21 17.07
CA ALA A 126 -9.94 27.39 16.66
C ALA A 126 -10.40 27.31 15.20
N GLN A 127 -9.57 26.76 14.30
CA GLN A 127 -9.94 26.56 12.88
C GLN A 127 -11.03 25.48 12.77
N LEU A 128 -10.89 24.38 13.52
CA LEU A 128 -11.91 23.34 13.56
C LEU A 128 -13.24 23.86 14.12
N ALA A 129 -13.21 24.67 15.21
CA ALA A 129 -14.41 25.34 15.73
C ALA A 129 -15.09 26.19 14.65
N ALA A 130 -14.32 27.06 13.98
CA ALA A 130 -14.83 27.91 12.91
C ALA A 130 -15.43 27.12 11.74
N ALA A 131 -14.83 25.99 11.33
CA ALA A 131 -15.35 25.11 10.30
C ALA A 131 -16.73 24.54 10.65
N PHE A 132 -16.96 24.24 11.93
CA PHE A 132 -18.27 23.79 12.44
C PHE A 132 -19.22 24.94 12.84
N GLY A 133 -18.84 26.21 12.61
CA GLY A 133 -19.65 27.39 12.95
C GLY A 133 -19.72 27.68 14.44
N LEU A 134 -18.76 27.17 15.22
CA LEU A 134 -18.66 27.36 16.67
C LEU A 134 -17.63 28.46 16.98
N SER A 135 -17.80 29.18 18.06
CA SER A 135 -16.88 30.20 18.54
C SER A 135 -15.62 29.60 19.16
N THR A 136 -15.77 28.50 19.90
CA THR A 136 -14.69 27.77 20.59
C THR A 136 -15.06 26.30 20.75
N LEU A 137 -14.06 25.47 21.03
CA LEU A 137 -14.25 24.09 21.45
C LEU A 137 -14.02 23.98 22.96
N ALA A 138 -14.93 23.32 23.68
CA ALA A 138 -14.85 23.16 25.12
C ALA A 138 -13.87 22.07 25.58
N LYS A 139 -13.48 21.19 24.68
CA LYS A 139 -12.60 20.03 24.92
C LYS A 139 -11.64 19.84 23.75
N ASP A 140 -10.60 19.02 23.95
CA ASP A 140 -9.78 18.52 22.86
C ASP A 140 -10.63 17.83 21.80
N ALA A 141 -10.32 18.07 20.53
CA ALA A 141 -11.06 17.54 19.40
C ALA A 141 -10.17 16.65 18.52
N PHE A 142 -10.77 15.63 17.94
CA PHE A 142 -10.08 14.59 17.19
C PHE A 142 -10.86 14.20 15.93
N ALA A 143 -10.16 13.98 14.83
CA ALA A 143 -10.68 13.19 13.72
C ALA A 143 -10.39 11.70 14.00
N VAL A 144 -11.37 10.83 13.83
CA VAL A 144 -11.17 9.39 14.06
C VAL A 144 -11.19 8.65 12.74
N ILE A 145 -10.10 7.95 12.44
CA ILE A 145 -9.99 7.08 11.26
C ILE A 145 -10.29 5.63 11.62
N TRP A 146 -10.63 4.85 10.60
CA TRP A 146 -10.76 3.41 10.69
C TRP A 146 -9.82 2.74 9.69
N THR A 147 -9.10 1.71 10.13
CA THR A 147 -8.17 0.97 9.27
C THR A 147 -8.06 -0.50 9.66
N THR A 148 -7.77 -1.36 8.69
CA THR A 148 -7.41 -2.78 8.88
C THR A 148 -5.90 -3.01 8.84
N THR A 149 -5.10 -1.97 8.57
CA THR A 149 -3.67 -2.06 8.30
C THR A 149 -2.87 -1.21 9.30
N ALA A 150 -2.78 -1.67 10.56
CA ALA A 150 -2.04 -0.97 11.61
C ALA A 150 -0.61 -0.59 11.18
N TRP A 151 0.04 -1.44 10.40
CA TRP A 151 1.41 -1.26 9.95
C TRP A 151 1.63 -0.05 9.01
N THR A 152 0.58 0.53 8.42
CA THR A 152 0.70 1.75 7.58
C THR A 152 0.66 3.04 8.39
N LEU A 153 0.14 3.00 9.63
CA LEU A 153 0.02 4.19 10.50
C LEU A 153 1.34 4.93 10.73
N PRO A 154 2.49 4.25 10.95
CA PRO A 154 3.77 4.96 11.08
C PRO A 154 4.14 5.83 9.88
N ALA A 155 3.57 5.57 8.70
CA ALA A 155 3.79 6.34 7.48
C ALA A 155 2.58 7.21 7.09
N ASN A 156 1.64 7.45 8.00
CA ASN A 156 0.53 8.36 7.73
C ASN A 156 1.03 9.76 7.37
N GLN A 157 0.44 10.38 6.33
CA GLN A 157 0.79 11.73 5.87
C GLN A 157 -0.42 12.62 5.58
N ALA A 158 -1.64 12.05 5.55
CA ALA A 158 -2.85 12.83 5.33
C ALA A 158 -4.09 12.10 5.88
N LEU A 159 -5.19 12.82 5.97
CA LEU A 159 -6.54 12.28 6.18
C LEU A 159 -7.37 12.64 4.95
N ASN A 160 -8.17 11.69 4.43
CA ASN A 160 -9.06 11.97 3.31
C ASN A 160 -10.53 11.93 3.74
N LEU A 161 -11.27 12.96 3.35
CA LEU A 161 -12.69 13.13 3.56
C LEU A 161 -13.40 13.32 2.22
N ASN A 162 -14.62 12.83 2.12
CA ASN A 162 -15.45 13.12 0.96
C ASN A 162 -16.05 14.53 1.09
N PRO A 163 -15.90 15.41 0.09
CA PRO A 163 -16.37 16.78 0.15
C PRO A 163 -17.91 16.89 0.36
N GLU A 164 -18.67 15.95 -0.19
CA GLU A 164 -20.14 15.99 -0.20
C GLU A 164 -20.76 15.32 1.03
N LEU A 165 -20.04 14.43 1.73
CA LEU A 165 -20.58 13.74 2.89
C LEU A 165 -20.70 14.69 4.09
N PRO A 166 -21.79 14.58 4.88
CA PRO A 166 -21.92 15.30 6.15
C PRO A 166 -21.04 14.66 7.22
N TYR A 167 -20.28 15.49 7.94
CA TYR A 167 -19.47 15.13 9.10
C TYR A 167 -19.98 15.79 10.34
N ALA A 168 -20.13 15.02 11.39
CA ALA A 168 -20.59 15.45 12.70
C ALA A 168 -19.44 15.69 13.65
N LEU A 169 -19.52 16.77 14.44
CA LEU A 169 -18.71 16.98 15.63
C LEU A 169 -19.52 16.47 16.83
N VAL A 170 -19.04 15.41 17.47
CA VAL A 170 -19.75 14.70 18.55
C VAL A 170 -19.07 14.97 19.88
N ASP A 171 -19.80 15.50 20.85
CA ASP A 171 -19.32 15.69 22.23
C ASP A 171 -19.50 14.40 23.03
N THR A 172 -18.42 13.95 23.66
CA THR A 172 -18.38 12.79 24.54
C THR A 172 -17.64 13.10 25.83
N GLU A 173 -17.65 12.18 26.78
CA GLU A 173 -16.85 12.31 28.00
C GLU A 173 -15.33 12.31 27.74
N ARG A 174 -14.85 11.71 26.62
CA ARG A 174 -13.43 11.61 26.24
C ARG A 174 -12.94 12.76 25.35
N GLY A 175 -13.80 13.66 24.91
CA GLY A 175 -13.48 14.76 23.99
C GLY A 175 -14.48 14.89 22.86
N LEU A 176 -14.13 15.74 21.90
CA LEU A 176 -14.93 15.99 20.71
C LEU A 176 -14.41 15.12 19.55
N PHE A 177 -15.29 14.42 18.85
CA PHE A 177 -14.89 13.54 17.76
C PHE A 177 -15.57 13.91 16.44
N VAL A 178 -14.79 13.98 15.38
CA VAL A 178 -15.27 14.17 14.00
C VAL A 178 -15.36 12.80 13.33
N VAL A 179 -16.56 12.47 12.83
CA VAL A 179 -16.86 11.27 12.04
C VAL A 179 -17.98 11.59 11.04
N ALA A 180 -18.18 10.77 10.02
CA ALA A 180 -19.33 10.91 9.14
C ALA A 180 -20.64 10.81 9.95
N GLU A 181 -21.59 11.72 9.68
CA GLU A 181 -22.84 11.84 10.45
C GLU A 181 -23.60 10.51 10.54
N THR A 182 -23.72 9.81 9.42
CA THR A 182 -24.45 8.52 9.35
C THR A 182 -23.81 7.42 10.19
N LEU A 183 -22.53 7.54 10.54
CA LEU A 183 -21.78 6.55 11.30
C LEU A 183 -21.64 6.87 12.79
N VAL A 184 -22.17 8.02 13.27
CA VAL A 184 -22.07 8.45 14.67
C VAL A 184 -22.54 7.37 15.64
N GLY A 185 -23.73 6.82 15.43
CA GLY A 185 -24.29 5.80 16.32
C GLY A 185 -23.45 4.52 16.36
N ALA A 186 -22.97 4.06 15.20
CA ALA A 186 -22.11 2.87 15.11
C ALA A 186 -20.74 3.10 15.75
N CYS A 187 -20.16 4.28 15.58
CA CYS A 187 -18.89 4.66 16.19
C CYS A 187 -19.02 4.73 17.73
N LEU A 188 -20.01 5.42 18.26
CA LEU A 188 -20.23 5.52 19.69
C LEU A 188 -20.44 4.15 20.33
N ALA A 189 -21.28 3.30 19.71
CA ALA A 189 -21.49 1.92 20.18
C ALA A 189 -20.19 1.10 20.21
N ARG A 190 -19.38 1.21 19.16
CA ARG A 190 -18.10 0.50 19.04
C ARG A 190 -17.07 0.99 20.06
N TRP A 191 -17.11 2.28 20.42
CA TRP A 191 -16.21 2.88 21.41
C TRP A 191 -16.68 2.72 22.85
N GLY A 192 -17.94 2.27 23.04
CA GLY A 192 -18.56 2.18 24.36
C GLY A 192 -18.80 3.54 25.00
N LEU A 193 -19.06 4.57 24.18
CA LEU A 193 -19.28 5.95 24.61
C LEU A 193 -20.72 6.38 24.34
N SER A 194 -21.17 7.36 25.11
CA SER A 194 -22.33 8.17 24.80
C SER A 194 -21.88 9.54 24.31
N GLY A 195 -22.68 10.17 23.46
CA GLY A 195 -22.30 11.48 22.91
C GLY A 195 -23.49 12.21 22.29
N GLU A 196 -23.36 13.51 22.14
CA GLU A 196 -24.31 14.40 21.50
C GLU A 196 -23.68 15.09 20.30
N VAL A 197 -24.40 15.17 19.18
CA VAL A 197 -23.96 15.89 17.99
C VAL A 197 -24.09 17.38 18.21
N LEU A 198 -22.97 18.11 18.24
CA LEU A 198 -22.95 19.57 18.43
C LEU A 198 -23.22 20.32 17.11
N ALA A 199 -22.67 19.84 16.02
CA ALA A 199 -22.79 20.47 14.70
C ALA A 199 -22.52 19.43 13.61
N VAL A 200 -23.05 19.70 12.40
CA VAL A 200 -22.83 18.91 11.20
C VAL A 200 -22.46 19.85 10.05
N VAL A 201 -21.43 19.48 9.30
CA VAL A 201 -21.00 20.26 8.13
C VAL A 201 -20.61 19.33 6.98
N PRO A 202 -20.71 19.77 5.72
CA PRO A 202 -20.16 18.99 4.61
C PRO A 202 -18.64 18.90 4.72
N GLY A 203 -18.05 17.78 4.21
CA GLY A 203 -16.61 17.55 4.26
C GLY A 203 -15.79 18.64 3.59
N GLU A 204 -16.35 19.31 2.59
CA GLU A 204 -15.72 20.50 1.95
C GLU A 204 -15.26 21.54 2.97
N LYS A 205 -16.01 21.78 4.04
CA LYS A 205 -15.66 22.74 5.10
C LYS A 205 -14.47 22.33 5.96
N LEU A 206 -14.11 21.07 5.93
CA LEU A 206 -13.01 20.49 6.72
C LEU A 206 -11.71 20.39 5.91
N GLY A 207 -11.77 20.63 4.58
CA GLY A 207 -10.61 20.60 3.72
C GLY A 207 -9.52 21.56 4.16
N GLY A 208 -8.26 21.10 4.18
CA GLY A 208 -7.10 21.88 4.59
C GLY A 208 -6.89 22.00 6.10
N LEU A 209 -7.80 21.49 6.94
CA LEU A 209 -7.54 21.40 8.39
C LEU A 209 -6.40 20.42 8.65
N GLU A 210 -5.67 20.63 9.73
CA GLU A 210 -4.52 19.82 10.10
C GLU A 210 -4.74 19.10 11.43
N PHE A 211 -4.32 17.83 11.45
CA PHE A 211 -4.37 16.99 12.63
C PHE A 211 -2.98 16.46 12.95
N GLU A 212 -2.68 16.28 14.22
CA GLU A 212 -1.44 15.70 14.70
C GLU A 212 -1.42 14.19 14.45
N HIS A 213 -0.30 13.67 13.99
CA HIS A 213 -0.10 12.22 13.92
C HIS A 213 -0.41 11.58 15.29
N PRO A 214 -1.06 10.39 15.38
CA PRO A 214 -1.49 9.83 16.66
C PRO A 214 -0.35 9.58 17.66
N LEU A 215 0.89 9.48 17.20
CA LEU A 215 2.09 9.34 18.04
C LEU A 215 2.89 10.65 18.19
N TYR A 216 2.29 11.81 17.87
CA TYR A 216 2.95 13.12 17.87
C TYR A 216 3.63 13.45 19.21
N ASP A 217 2.97 13.14 20.33
CA ASP A 217 3.47 13.36 21.69
C ASP A 217 4.32 12.19 22.21
N THR A 218 4.28 11.03 21.54
CA THR A 218 4.95 9.81 21.99
C THR A 218 6.44 9.82 21.61
N ASP A 219 6.77 10.27 20.40
CA ASP A 219 8.14 10.31 19.92
C ASP A 219 8.37 11.47 18.92
N PRO A 220 9.50 12.19 19.02
CA PRO A 220 9.82 13.28 18.09
C PRO A 220 9.81 12.89 16.61
N GLY A 221 10.09 11.64 16.27
CA GLY A 221 10.04 11.12 14.89
C GLY A 221 8.63 11.15 14.27
N TYR A 222 7.60 11.33 15.10
CA TYR A 222 6.19 11.43 14.66
C TYR A 222 5.60 12.85 14.79
N ARG A 223 6.42 13.87 15.07
CA ARG A 223 5.96 15.27 15.13
C ARG A 223 5.72 15.84 13.74
N ARG A 224 4.69 15.33 13.09
CA ARG A 224 4.20 15.82 11.79
C ARG A 224 2.68 15.96 11.82
N LEU A 225 2.18 16.77 10.90
CA LEU A 225 0.76 17.01 10.73
C LEU A 225 0.22 16.17 9.57
N SER A 226 -1.05 15.82 9.70
CA SER A 226 -1.83 15.11 8.70
C SER A 226 -2.90 16.07 8.19
N PRO A 227 -2.68 16.75 7.05
CA PRO A 227 -3.68 17.63 6.47
C PRO A 227 -4.90 16.84 5.99
N VAL A 228 -6.05 17.47 6.01
CA VAL A 228 -7.28 16.95 5.41
C VAL A 228 -7.28 17.24 3.92
N TYR A 229 -7.28 16.19 3.12
CA TYR A 229 -7.48 16.24 1.68
C TYR A 229 -8.90 15.82 1.33
N LEU A 230 -9.46 16.40 0.28
CA LEU A 230 -10.79 16.06 -0.19
C LEU A 230 -10.68 15.01 -1.30
N ALA A 231 -11.39 13.89 -1.15
CA ALA A 231 -11.30 12.77 -2.07
C ALA A 231 -12.62 11.99 -2.11
N ASP A 232 -13.15 11.76 -3.29
CA ASP A 232 -14.44 11.12 -3.53
C ASP A 232 -14.47 9.64 -3.10
N TYR A 233 -13.30 8.99 -3.01
CA TYR A 233 -13.21 7.60 -2.58
C TYR A 233 -13.45 7.37 -1.09
N ALA A 234 -13.43 8.42 -0.26
CA ALA A 234 -13.84 8.31 1.13
C ALA A 234 -15.35 8.08 1.21
N THR A 235 -15.78 6.97 1.80
CA THR A 235 -17.18 6.57 1.89
C THR A 235 -17.64 6.51 3.34
N ALA A 236 -18.95 6.55 3.56
CA ALA A 236 -19.57 6.34 4.85
C ALA A 236 -20.35 5.01 4.93
N SER A 237 -19.90 3.98 4.18
CA SER A 237 -20.45 2.63 4.24
C SER A 237 -20.01 1.89 5.49
N ASP A 238 -18.75 2.11 5.91
CA ASP A 238 -18.11 1.45 7.04
C ASP A 238 -17.14 2.39 7.77
N GLY A 239 -16.70 1.96 8.95
CA GLY A 239 -15.64 2.64 9.69
C GLY A 239 -16.11 3.92 10.36
N THR A 240 -15.50 5.05 10.00
CA THR A 240 -15.74 6.38 10.54
C THR A 240 -16.05 7.45 9.48
N GLY A 241 -15.90 7.09 8.19
CA GLY A 241 -16.03 8.03 7.08
C GLY A 241 -14.79 8.89 6.83
N ILE A 242 -13.71 8.69 7.59
CA ILE A 242 -12.42 9.37 7.43
C ILE A 242 -11.37 8.32 7.11
N VAL A 243 -10.66 8.50 6.00
CA VAL A 243 -9.61 7.58 5.55
C VAL A 243 -8.24 8.11 5.96
N HIS A 244 -7.46 7.26 6.62
CA HIS A 244 -6.05 7.49 6.88
C HIS A 244 -5.25 7.25 5.59
N SER A 245 -4.40 8.17 5.19
CA SER A 245 -3.59 8.06 3.99
C SER A 245 -2.12 7.87 4.27
N ALA A 246 -1.59 6.79 3.70
CA ALA A 246 -0.17 6.49 3.62
C ALA A 246 0.21 6.29 2.15
N PRO A 247 0.63 7.34 1.43
CA PRO A 247 0.75 7.36 -0.03
C PRO A 247 1.71 6.31 -0.60
N ALA A 248 2.62 5.77 0.20
CA ALA A 248 3.48 4.67 -0.23
C ALA A 248 2.74 3.31 -0.31
N TYR A 249 1.54 3.18 0.31
CA TYR A 249 0.90 1.88 0.56
C TYR A 249 -0.54 1.79 0.07
N GLY A 250 -1.03 2.78 -0.69
CA GLY A 250 -2.33 2.80 -1.33
C GLY A 250 -2.30 3.61 -2.62
N VAL A 251 -2.95 3.12 -3.68
CA VAL A 251 -2.99 3.81 -4.97
C VAL A 251 -3.82 5.08 -4.87
N GLU A 252 -4.99 5.00 -4.24
CA GLU A 252 -5.88 6.14 -4.01
C GLU A 252 -5.21 7.17 -3.10
N ASP A 253 -4.53 6.73 -2.04
CA ASP A 253 -3.77 7.60 -1.13
C ASP A 253 -2.67 8.35 -1.87
N PHE A 254 -1.91 7.62 -2.71
CA PHE A 254 -0.86 8.20 -3.54
C PHE A 254 -1.41 9.26 -4.49
N ASN A 255 -2.47 8.91 -5.22
CA ASN A 255 -3.07 9.83 -6.19
C ASN A 255 -3.64 11.08 -5.51
N SER A 256 -4.33 10.91 -4.37
CA SER A 256 -4.84 12.03 -3.58
C SER A 256 -3.72 12.93 -3.08
N CYS A 257 -2.69 12.38 -2.45
CA CYS A 257 -1.56 13.17 -1.92
C CYS A 257 -0.82 13.93 -3.03
N VAL A 258 -0.57 13.29 -4.18
CA VAL A 258 0.09 13.94 -5.32
C VAL A 258 -0.79 15.03 -5.94
N ALA A 259 -2.11 14.81 -6.07
CA ALA A 259 -3.05 15.81 -6.56
C ALA A 259 -3.12 17.05 -5.64
N HIS A 260 -2.86 16.88 -4.34
CA HIS A 260 -2.76 17.98 -3.37
C HIS A 260 -1.33 18.55 -3.23
N GLY A 261 -0.42 18.22 -4.18
CA GLY A 261 0.90 18.84 -4.29
C GLY A 261 2.03 18.16 -3.53
N MET A 262 1.81 16.97 -2.94
CA MET A 262 2.88 16.18 -2.32
C MET A 262 3.87 15.73 -3.39
N LYS A 263 5.15 15.98 -3.17
CA LYS A 263 6.19 15.52 -4.08
C LYS A 263 6.60 14.09 -3.78
N TYR A 264 7.14 13.40 -4.78
CA TYR A 264 7.57 12.00 -4.63
C TYR A 264 8.67 11.80 -3.57
N GLU A 265 9.56 12.79 -3.44
CA GLU A 265 10.61 12.80 -2.43
C GLU A 265 10.11 12.96 -0.99
N ASP A 266 8.91 13.50 -0.80
CA ASP A 266 8.30 13.72 0.51
C ASP A 266 7.47 12.50 0.98
N ILE A 267 7.28 11.50 0.12
CA ILE A 267 6.51 10.30 0.44
C ILE A 267 7.29 9.40 1.40
N LEU A 268 6.75 9.20 2.60
CA LEU A 268 7.31 8.30 3.59
C LEU A 268 7.09 6.85 3.19
N ASN A 269 8.19 6.11 2.99
CA ASN A 269 8.16 4.72 2.57
C ASN A 269 9.09 3.86 3.43
N PRO A 270 8.85 3.77 4.74
CA PRO A 270 9.76 3.10 5.68
C PRO A 270 9.78 1.57 5.56
N VAL A 271 8.86 0.94 4.83
CA VAL A 271 8.87 -0.53 4.67
C VAL A 271 9.81 -0.93 3.55
N GLN A 272 10.83 -1.69 3.88
CA GLN A 272 11.80 -2.24 2.95
C GLN A 272 11.22 -3.41 2.12
N GLY A 273 11.92 -3.78 1.05
CA GLY A 273 11.51 -4.87 0.17
C GLY A 273 11.39 -6.25 0.83
N ASN A 274 11.98 -6.44 1.99
CA ASN A 274 11.91 -7.66 2.81
C ASN A 274 10.78 -7.65 3.87
N GLY A 275 9.92 -6.61 3.85
CA GLY A 275 8.81 -6.48 4.79
C GLY A 275 9.20 -6.02 6.19
N ARG A 276 10.40 -5.45 6.37
CA ARG A 276 10.81 -4.82 7.62
C ARG A 276 10.80 -3.31 7.47
N TYR A 277 10.53 -2.63 8.55
CA TYR A 277 10.79 -1.21 8.61
C TYR A 277 12.30 -0.94 8.55
N GLU A 278 12.67 0.19 7.97
CA GLU A 278 14.05 0.70 8.06
C GLU A 278 14.45 0.88 9.53
N GLU A 279 15.73 0.65 9.84
CA GLU A 279 16.24 0.71 11.23
C GLU A 279 16.06 2.09 11.87
N ALA A 280 16.06 3.15 11.07
CA ALA A 280 15.90 4.53 11.53
C ALA A 280 14.47 4.92 11.90
N LEU A 281 13.46 4.10 11.59
CA LEU A 281 12.07 4.42 11.94
C LEU A 281 11.91 4.42 13.45
N ALA A 282 11.49 5.54 14.01
CA ALA A 282 11.22 5.68 15.42
C ALA A 282 10.24 4.59 15.92
N LEU A 283 10.46 4.07 17.11
CA LEU A 283 9.67 3.06 17.83
C LEU A 283 9.62 1.66 17.17
N PHE A 284 9.62 1.55 15.83
CA PHE A 284 9.32 0.30 15.13
C PHE A 284 10.46 -0.16 14.19
N GLY A 285 11.60 0.54 14.19
CA GLY A 285 12.75 0.25 13.32
C GLY A 285 13.19 -1.22 13.36
N GLY A 286 13.49 -1.80 12.20
CA GLY A 286 13.93 -3.19 12.04
C GLY A 286 12.84 -4.26 12.22
N MET A 287 11.65 -3.90 12.73
CA MET A 287 10.56 -4.87 12.91
C MET A 287 9.95 -5.30 11.58
N ASN A 288 9.60 -6.57 11.48
CA ASN A 288 8.73 -7.04 10.39
C ASN A 288 7.32 -6.45 10.58
N ILE A 289 6.69 -5.93 9.52
CA ILE A 289 5.43 -5.20 9.58
C ILE A 289 4.28 -5.99 10.23
N TRP A 290 4.21 -7.31 10.00
CA TRP A 290 3.18 -8.16 10.59
C TRP A 290 3.39 -8.33 12.10
N LYS A 291 4.65 -8.40 12.54
CA LYS A 291 5.01 -8.49 13.96
C LYS A 291 4.92 -7.13 14.67
N ALA A 292 5.01 -6.04 13.93
CA ALA A 292 4.85 -4.70 14.46
C ALA A 292 3.37 -4.34 14.76
N CYS A 293 2.40 -4.96 14.08
CA CYS A 293 0.98 -4.63 14.28
C CYS A 293 0.54 -4.63 15.76
N PRO A 294 0.77 -5.68 16.56
CA PRO A 294 0.39 -5.65 17.97
C PRO A 294 1.14 -4.58 18.75
N VAL A 295 2.41 -4.33 18.46
CA VAL A 295 3.21 -3.29 19.13
C VAL A 295 2.65 -1.90 18.81
N ILE A 296 2.28 -1.63 17.56
CA ILE A 296 1.66 -0.37 17.14
C ILE A 296 0.32 -0.17 17.87
N ILE A 297 -0.50 -1.21 17.96
CA ILE A 297 -1.78 -1.17 18.68
C ILE A 297 -1.57 -0.83 20.15
N ASP A 298 -0.61 -1.46 20.81
CA ASP A 298 -0.31 -1.21 22.22
C ASP A 298 0.23 0.22 22.42
N THR A 299 1.13 0.68 21.55
CA THR A 299 1.65 2.05 21.57
C THR A 299 0.53 3.09 21.41
N LEU A 300 -0.42 2.86 20.48
CA LEU A 300 -1.59 3.75 20.31
C LEU A 300 -2.51 3.75 21.53
N ARG A 301 -2.66 2.59 22.18
CA ARG A 301 -3.44 2.45 23.41
C ARG A 301 -2.80 3.23 24.56
N GLU A 302 -1.50 3.09 24.76
CA GLU A 302 -0.73 3.82 25.77
C GLU A 302 -0.73 5.33 25.52
N ALA A 303 -0.68 5.75 24.25
CA ALA A 303 -0.83 7.15 23.85
C ALA A 303 -2.25 7.71 24.01
N GLY A 304 -3.25 6.87 24.39
CA GLY A 304 -4.64 7.27 24.51
C GLY A 304 -5.33 7.59 23.17
N ARG A 305 -4.74 7.15 22.05
CA ARG A 305 -5.23 7.45 20.69
C ARG A 305 -6.05 6.31 20.08
N LEU A 306 -6.04 5.12 20.67
CA LEU A 306 -6.85 3.99 20.24
C LEU A 306 -8.26 4.09 20.83
N MET A 307 -9.28 4.16 19.97
CA MET A 307 -10.68 4.22 20.38
C MET A 307 -11.30 2.84 20.48
N ALA A 308 -11.06 1.97 19.50
CA ALA A 308 -11.54 0.60 19.47
C ALA A 308 -10.68 -0.30 18.60
N THR A 309 -10.75 -1.60 18.84
CA THR A 309 -10.23 -2.66 17.94
C THR A 309 -11.25 -3.79 17.84
N GLN A 310 -11.36 -4.41 16.67
CA GLN A 310 -12.19 -5.59 16.44
C GLN A 310 -11.47 -6.55 15.49
N GLU A 311 -11.67 -7.85 15.64
CA GLU A 311 -11.20 -8.83 14.66
C GLU A 311 -12.22 -8.95 13.52
N ILE A 312 -11.73 -8.89 12.29
CA ILE A 312 -12.53 -9.14 11.09
C ILE A 312 -11.85 -10.17 10.20
N THR A 313 -12.67 -10.87 9.42
CA THR A 313 -12.19 -11.69 8.30
C THR A 313 -12.58 -10.99 7.01
N HIS A 314 -11.61 -10.75 6.15
CA HIS A 314 -11.82 -10.08 4.88
C HIS A 314 -10.96 -10.67 3.78
N SER A 315 -11.35 -10.44 2.53
CA SER A 315 -10.57 -10.80 1.36
C SER A 315 -9.28 -9.98 1.29
N TYR A 316 -8.13 -10.64 1.17
CA TYR A 316 -6.82 -10.01 1.19
C TYR A 316 -5.95 -10.54 0.03
N PRO A 317 -5.18 -9.68 -0.66
CA PRO A 317 -4.33 -10.09 -1.77
C PRO A 317 -3.15 -10.96 -1.31
N HIS A 318 -2.92 -12.05 -2.03
CA HIS A 318 -1.84 -13.01 -1.81
C HIS A 318 -1.04 -13.23 -3.09
N CYS A 319 0.23 -13.52 -2.94
CA CYS A 319 1.08 -13.91 -4.05
C CYS A 319 0.66 -15.28 -4.60
N TRP A 320 0.39 -15.37 -5.89
CA TRP A 320 -0.03 -16.62 -6.54
C TRP A 320 0.98 -17.78 -6.39
N ARG A 321 2.28 -17.47 -6.24
CA ARG A 321 3.35 -18.46 -6.08
C ARG A 321 3.57 -18.92 -4.64
N HIS A 322 3.71 -17.93 -3.74
CA HIS A 322 4.07 -18.21 -2.34
C HIS A 322 2.85 -18.37 -1.43
N LYS A 323 1.66 -17.97 -1.92
CA LYS A 323 0.41 -17.97 -1.13
C LYS A 323 0.52 -17.14 0.16
N THR A 324 1.45 -16.19 0.18
CA THR A 324 1.67 -15.27 1.30
C THR A 324 1.06 -13.90 1.00
N PRO A 325 0.63 -13.16 2.04
CA PRO A 325 0.06 -11.84 1.86
C PRO A 325 1.02 -10.87 1.16
N VAL A 326 0.48 -10.11 0.22
CA VAL A 326 1.20 -9.00 -0.46
C VAL A 326 0.70 -7.67 0.04
N ILE A 327 1.46 -6.62 -0.18
CA ILE A 327 1.09 -5.24 0.13
C ILE A 327 1.19 -4.38 -1.13
N TYR A 328 0.53 -3.22 -1.13
CA TYR A 328 0.99 -2.12 -1.96
C TYR A 328 2.24 -1.50 -1.33
N ARG A 329 3.24 -1.21 -2.15
CA ARG A 329 4.46 -0.52 -1.76
C ARG A 329 4.93 0.38 -2.89
N ALA A 330 5.17 1.66 -2.58
CA ALA A 330 5.79 2.56 -3.54
C ALA A 330 7.19 2.05 -3.88
N ALA A 331 7.41 1.79 -5.15
CA ALA A 331 8.68 1.32 -5.67
C ALA A 331 9.05 2.11 -6.92
N ALA A 332 10.35 2.43 -7.04
CA ALA A 332 10.87 3.01 -8.27
C ALA A 332 10.85 1.93 -9.35
N GLN A 333 10.06 2.15 -10.39
CA GLN A 333 9.85 1.23 -11.50
C GLN A 333 10.06 1.94 -12.84
N TRP A 334 10.27 1.16 -13.90
CA TRP A 334 10.16 1.62 -15.26
C TRP A 334 8.72 1.49 -15.71
N PHE A 335 8.17 2.58 -16.27
CA PHE A 335 6.82 2.62 -16.80
C PHE A 335 6.86 2.93 -18.28
N VAL A 336 5.88 2.39 -19.02
CA VAL A 336 5.60 2.75 -20.39
C VAL A 336 4.33 3.60 -20.40
N ARG A 337 4.42 4.80 -20.96
CA ARG A 337 3.27 5.70 -21.10
C ARG A 337 2.33 5.16 -22.17
N MET A 338 1.11 4.80 -21.76
CA MET A 338 0.14 4.15 -22.64
C MET A 338 -0.91 5.14 -23.19
N ASP A 339 -1.14 6.25 -22.48
CA ASP A 339 -2.28 7.14 -22.71
C ASP A 339 -1.91 8.44 -23.44
N GLU A 340 -0.62 8.73 -23.61
CA GLU A 340 -0.14 9.91 -24.30
C GLU A 340 0.68 9.48 -25.52
N GLY A 341 0.14 9.64 -26.68
CA GLY A 341 0.82 9.45 -27.94
C GLY A 341 -0.12 9.75 -29.09
N GLU A 342 0.24 10.72 -29.91
CA GLU A 342 -0.32 10.80 -31.27
C GLU A 342 -0.01 9.48 -31.97
N GLY A 343 -1.05 8.69 -32.16
CA GLY A 343 -1.15 7.52 -33.02
C GLY A 343 0.08 6.63 -33.21
N VAL A 344 0.06 5.45 -32.61
CA VAL A 344 0.79 4.31 -33.17
C VAL A 344 -0.07 3.63 -34.20
#